data_c20d344f3a2acf275aaa2cc4a4c0da4a
#
_entry.id   c20d344f3a2acf275aaa2cc4a4c0da4a
#
_cell.length_a   1.000
_cell.length_b   1.000
_cell.length_c   1.000
_cell.angle_alpha   90.00
_cell.angle_beta   90.00
_cell.angle_gamma   90.00
#
_symmetry.space_group_name_H-M   'P 1'
#
loop_
_entity.id
_entity.type
_entity.pdbx_description
1 polymer ?
#
loop_
_entity_poly.entity_id
_entity_poly.type
_entity_poly.pdbx_seq_one_letter_code
_entity_poly.pdbx_strand_id
1 'polypeptide(L)'
;EAAQYSFALYTAGVAVESLLRAYVIQLDPILETGHYLPLLLQASKLHQAVTQRESELIDISLITLTRRWKNDLRYTSNQRLRRHLKKLKLDRGVRGDFLKENCRIAIEMATTILKIGVPKWKPS
;
A
#
# COMPACT_ATOMS: atom_id res chain seq x y z
N GLU A 1 6.83 15.55 21.03
CA GLU A 1 6.08 15.71 19.78
C GLU A 1 5.61 14.38 19.25
N ALA A 2 4.34 14.25 18.97
CA ALA A 2 3.76 13.00 18.48
C ALA A 2 4.15 12.78 17.01
N ALA A 3 4.60 11.56 16.69
CA ALA A 3 4.89 11.19 15.32
C ALA A 3 3.58 11.15 14.50
N GLN A 4 3.68 11.51 13.23
CA GLN A 4 2.55 11.55 12.31
C GLN A 4 2.38 10.19 11.62
N TYR A 5 1.95 9.19 12.38
CA TYR A 5 1.82 7.82 11.87
C TYR A 5 0.75 7.68 10.79
N SER A 6 -0.37 8.40 10.95
CA SER A 6 -1.43 8.34 9.94
C SER A 6 -0.96 8.89 8.60
N PHE A 7 -0.17 9.96 8.61
CA PHE A 7 0.38 10.52 7.38
C PHE A 7 1.42 9.59 6.74
N ALA A 8 2.27 8.99 7.56
CA ALA A 8 3.27 8.01 7.06
C ALA A 8 2.60 6.79 6.42
N LEU A 9 1.57 6.27 7.08
CA LEU A 9 0.81 5.14 6.56
C LEU A 9 0.10 5.52 5.26
N TYR A 10 -0.51 6.71 5.22
CA TYR A 10 -1.16 7.23 4.02
C TYR A 10 -0.17 7.32 2.85
N THR A 11 1.01 7.90 3.11
CA THR A 11 2.05 8.08 2.09
C THR A 11 2.54 6.75 1.51
N ALA A 12 2.68 5.73 2.36
CA ALA A 12 3.07 4.40 1.91
C ALA A 12 2.08 3.84 0.87
N GLY A 13 0.79 3.95 1.15
CA GLY A 13 -0.24 3.50 0.22
C GLY A 13 -0.31 4.32 -1.06
N VAL A 14 -0.12 5.64 -0.96
CA VAL A 14 -0.09 6.53 -2.13
C VAL A 14 1.07 6.19 -3.06
N ALA A 15 2.23 5.86 -2.50
CA ALA A 15 3.39 5.47 -3.31
C ALA A 15 3.07 4.22 -4.15
N VAL A 16 2.44 3.22 -3.55
CA VAL A 16 2.01 2.01 -4.28
C VAL A 16 0.93 2.34 -5.30
N GLU A 17 -0.05 3.14 -4.92
CA GLU A 17 -1.10 3.57 -5.83
C GLU A 17 -0.51 4.27 -7.05
N SER A 18 0.45 5.16 -6.85
CA SER A 18 1.10 5.91 -7.93
C SER A 18 1.85 4.98 -8.89
N LEU A 19 2.55 3.98 -8.35
CA LEU A 19 3.23 2.98 -9.17
C LEU A 19 2.22 2.22 -10.04
N LEU A 20 1.16 1.71 -9.42
CA LEU A 20 0.16 0.93 -10.14
C LEU A 20 -0.56 1.76 -11.19
N ARG A 21 -0.85 3.04 -10.91
CA ARG A 21 -1.45 3.94 -11.89
C ARG A 21 -0.52 4.21 -13.06
N ALA A 22 0.79 4.28 -12.83
CA ALA A 22 1.75 4.44 -13.94
C ALA A 22 1.64 3.28 -14.92
N TYR A 23 1.49 2.06 -14.42
CA TYR A 23 1.27 0.88 -15.26
C TYR A 23 -0.08 0.93 -15.99
N VAL A 24 -1.13 1.31 -15.27
CA VAL A 24 -2.48 1.40 -15.84
C VAL A 24 -2.52 2.43 -16.96
N ILE A 25 -1.93 3.60 -16.76
CA ILE A 25 -1.93 4.68 -17.74
C ILE A 25 -1.23 4.25 -19.04
N GLN A 26 -0.18 3.46 -18.95
CA GLN A 26 0.49 2.94 -20.15
C GLN A 26 -0.41 2.01 -20.96
N LEU A 27 -1.25 1.23 -20.27
CA LEU A 27 -2.13 0.26 -20.92
C LEU A 27 -3.42 0.90 -21.43
N ASP A 28 -3.99 1.81 -20.64
CA ASP A 28 -5.26 2.46 -20.94
C ASP A 28 -5.31 3.83 -20.27
N PRO A 29 -4.91 4.89 -20.99
CA PRO A 29 -4.82 6.24 -20.39
C PRO A 29 -6.15 6.81 -19.88
N ILE A 30 -7.29 6.29 -20.32
CA ILE A 30 -8.60 6.81 -19.95
C ILE A 30 -9.34 5.94 -18.94
N LEU A 31 -8.72 4.83 -18.50
CA LEU A 31 -9.36 3.94 -17.53
C LEU A 31 -9.39 4.58 -16.13
N GLU A 32 -10.57 4.65 -15.54
CA GLU A 32 -10.75 5.12 -14.18
C GLU A 32 -10.87 3.92 -13.25
N THR A 33 -9.98 3.86 -12.24
CA THR A 33 -9.87 2.69 -11.37
C THR A 33 -10.13 2.99 -9.89
N GLY A 34 -10.34 4.26 -9.52
CA GLY A 34 -10.50 4.62 -8.11
C GLY A 34 -9.21 4.42 -7.32
N HIS A 35 -9.35 4.20 -6.01
CA HIS A 35 -8.19 4.11 -5.08
C HIS A 35 -8.05 2.74 -4.43
N TYR A 36 -8.81 1.75 -4.84
CA TYR A 36 -8.76 0.42 -4.24
C TYR A 36 -7.56 -0.34 -4.82
N LEU A 37 -6.54 -0.56 -3.98
CA LEU A 37 -5.26 -1.11 -4.42
C LEU A 37 -5.37 -2.47 -5.12
N PRO A 38 -6.17 -3.43 -4.63
CA PRO A 38 -6.29 -4.72 -5.33
C PRO A 38 -6.82 -4.61 -6.76
N LEU A 39 -7.78 -3.72 -7.01
CA LEU A 39 -8.29 -3.48 -8.37
C LEU A 39 -7.26 -2.79 -9.23
N LEU A 40 -6.51 -1.84 -8.66
CA LEU A 40 -5.41 -1.18 -9.37
C LEU A 40 -4.32 -2.18 -9.76
N LEU A 41 -3.97 -3.09 -8.86
CA LEU A 41 -2.99 -4.12 -9.15
C LEU A 41 -3.44 -4.98 -10.33
N GLN A 42 -4.68 -5.41 -10.33
CA GLN A 42 -5.25 -6.20 -11.42
C GLN A 42 -5.22 -5.44 -12.74
N ALA A 43 -5.67 -4.19 -12.73
CA ALA A 43 -5.70 -3.34 -13.92
C ALA A 43 -4.30 -3.00 -14.44
N SER A 44 -3.32 -2.92 -13.56
CA SER A 44 -1.93 -2.60 -13.92
C SER A 44 -1.25 -3.71 -14.71
N LYS A 45 -1.72 -4.94 -14.57
CA LYS A 45 -1.10 -6.14 -15.13
C LYS A 45 0.37 -6.31 -14.73
N LEU A 46 0.73 -5.79 -13.55
CA LEU A 46 2.09 -5.88 -13.04
C LEU A 46 2.57 -7.33 -12.94
N HIS A 47 1.67 -8.26 -12.63
CA HIS A 47 1.99 -9.69 -12.54
C HIS A 47 2.61 -10.24 -13.83
N GLN A 48 2.31 -9.63 -14.96
CA GLN A 48 2.84 -10.08 -16.26
C GLN A 48 4.27 -9.59 -16.50
N ALA A 49 4.73 -8.60 -15.74
CA ALA A 49 6.05 -8.01 -15.89
C ALA A 49 7.09 -8.55 -14.94
N VAL A 50 6.70 -9.44 -14.05
CA VAL A 50 7.56 -9.92 -12.94
C VAL A 50 7.63 -11.45 -12.93
N THR A 51 8.58 -11.99 -12.17
CA THR A 51 8.70 -13.45 -11.98
C THR A 51 7.57 -13.95 -11.10
N GLN A 52 7.37 -15.28 -11.09
CA GLN A 52 6.36 -15.92 -10.24
C GLN A 52 6.61 -15.60 -8.75
N ARG A 53 7.86 -15.66 -8.32
CA ARG A 53 8.22 -15.35 -6.93
C ARG A 53 7.93 -13.88 -6.59
N GLU A 54 8.28 -12.97 -7.49
CA GLU A 54 7.98 -11.55 -7.33
C GLU A 54 6.48 -11.30 -7.28
N SER A 55 5.71 -11.98 -8.13
CA SER A 55 4.26 -11.89 -8.15
C SER A 55 3.65 -12.30 -6.80
N GLU A 56 4.13 -13.39 -6.22
CA GLU A 56 3.69 -13.86 -4.90
C GLU A 56 4.01 -12.86 -3.80
N LEU A 57 5.21 -12.27 -3.84
CA LEU A 57 5.62 -11.23 -2.88
C LEU A 57 4.74 -9.99 -3.00
N ILE A 58 4.41 -9.57 -4.22
CA ILE A 58 3.52 -8.44 -4.46
C ILE A 58 2.14 -8.73 -3.87
N ASP A 59 1.58 -9.90 -4.09
CA ASP A 59 0.26 -10.27 -3.58
C ASP A 59 0.22 -10.22 -2.06
N ILE A 60 1.18 -10.83 -1.38
CA ILE A 60 1.25 -10.85 0.08
C ILE A 60 1.43 -9.43 0.62
N SER A 61 2.33 -8.67 0.02
CA SER A 61 2.62 -7.29 0.46
C SER A 61 1.41 -6.38 0.26
N LEU A 62 0.71 -6.52 -0.86
CA LEU A 62 -0.45 -5.68 -1.14
C LEU A 62 -1.63 -6.01 -0.20
N ILE A 63 -1.89 -7.28 0.06
CA ILE A 63 -2.94 -7.68 1.00
C ILE A 63 -2.64 -7.11 2.39
N THR A 64 -1.40 -7.24 2.83
CA THR A 64 -0.96 -6.76 4.14
C THR A 64 -1.11 -5.24 4.24
N LEU A 65 -0.71 -4.52 3.20
CA LEU A 65 -0.86 -3.07 3.13
C LEU A 65 -2.33 -2.65 3.10
N THR A 66 -3.14 -3.29 2.25
CA THR A 66 -4.54 -2.95 2.05
C THR A 66 -5.37 -3.12 3.32
N ARG A 67 -5.02 -4.06 4.19
CA ARG A 67 -5.69 -4.22 5.48
C ARG A 67 -5.57 -2.97 6.34
N ARG A 68 -4.50 -2.22 6.19
CA ARG A 68 -4.17 -1.06 7.02
C ARG A 68 -4.49 0.26 6.36
N TRP A 69 -4.46 0.31 5.05
CA TRP A 69 -4.50 1.56 4.30
C TRP A 69 -5.88 1.89 3.77
N LYS A 70 -6.23 3.18 3.90
CA LYS A 70 -7.42 3.79 3.30
C LYS A 70 -7.04 5.10 2.67
N ASN A 71 -7.72 5.48 1.60
CA ASN A 71 -7.45 6.73 0.90
C ASN A 71 -7.70 7.98 1.76
N ASP A 72 -8.56 7.89 2.76
CA ASP A 72 -8.90 9.03 3.63
C ASP A 72 -7.97 9.19 4.85
N LEU A 73 -6.94 8.35 4.96
CA LEU A 73 -5.99 8.42 6.09
C LEU A 73 -5.24 9.75 6.17
N ARG A 74 -5.12 10.50 5.06
CA ARG A 74 -4.45 11.80 5.08
C ARG A 74 -5.13 12.80 6.04
N TYR A 75 -6.42 12.59 6.32
CA TYR A 75 -7.20 13.44 7.22
C TYR A 75 -7.45 12.80 8.58
N THR A 76 -6.82 11.67 8.84
CA THR A 76 -7.06 10.87 10.04
C THR A 76 -6.03 11.20 11.11
N SER A 77 -6.50 11.49 12.33
CA SER A 77 -5.62 11.66 13.49
C SER A 77 -5.02 10.32 13.92
N ASN A 78 -3.91 10.38 14.66
CA ASN A 78 -3.33 9.17 15.25
C ASN A 78 -4.35 8.45 16.15
N GLN A 79 -5.19 9.19 16.86
CA GLN A 79 -6.21 8.59 17.73
C GLN A 79 -7.25 7.82 16.92
N ARG A 80 -7.71 8.36 15.80
CA ARG A 80 -8.64 7.67 14.90
C ARG A 80 -8.00 6.46 14.26
N LEU A 81 -6.75 6.57 13.85
CA LEU A 81 -6.00 5.46 13.28
C LEU A 81 -5.85 4.34 14.32
N ARG A 82 -5.55 4.69 15.56
CA ARG A 82 -5.44 3.73 16.66
C ARG A 82 -6.74 2.93 16.83
N ARG A 83 -7.88 3.61 16.81
CA ARG A 83 -9.19 2.97 16.90
C ARG A 83 -9.48 2.07 15.71
N HIS A 84 -9.11 2.52 14.51
CA HIS A 84 -9.26 1.75 13.29
C HIS A 84 -8.46 0.45 13.34
N LEU A 85 -7.20 0.53 13.74
CA LEU A 85 -6.34 -0.65 13.84
C LEU A 85 -6.84 -1.63 14.90
N LYS A 86 -7.35 -1.14 16.04
CA LYS A 86 -7.95 -1.99 17.07
C LYS A 86 -9.19 -2.69 16.56
N LYS A 87 -10.04 -2.00 15.82
CA LYS A 87 -11.23 -2.57 15.22
C LYS A 87 -10.88 -3.71 14.27
N LEU A 88 -9.79 -3.60 13.57
CA LEU A 88 -9.27 -4.64 12.67
C LEU A 88 -8.45 -5.70 13.42
N LYS A 89 -8.30 -5.57 14.74
CA LYS A 89 -7.51 -6.47 15.59
C LYS A 89 -6.03 -6.50 15.23
N LEU A 90 -5.53 -5.41 14.67
CA LEU A 90 -4.12 -5.29 14.27
C LEU A 90 -3.22 -4.82 15.42
N ASP A 91 -3.77 -4.61 16.61
CA ASP A 91 -3.03 -4.36 17.85
C ASP A 91 -2.63 -5.67 18.56
N ARG A 92 -3.27 -6.78 18.21
CA ARG A 92 -3.04 -8.07 18.87
C ARG A 92 -1.66 -8.63 18.57
N GLY A 93 -1.01 -9.15 19.60
CA GLY A 93 0.32 -9.74 19.47
C GLY A 93 1.45 -8.75 19.32
N VAL A 94 1.16 -7.45 19.32
CA VAL A 94 2.17 -6.40 19.22
C VAL A 94 2.61 -5.99 20.62
N ARG A 95 3.91 -6.04 20.87
CA ARG A 95 4.52 -5.51 22.10
C ARG A 95 4.86 -4.05 21.85
N GLY A 96 4.47 -3.18 22.79
CA GLY A 96 4.73 -1.76 22.70
C GLY A 96 3.72 -1.03 21.82
N ASP A 97 4.19 -0.05 21.06
CA ASP A 97 3.34 0.84 20.27
C ASP A 97 2.86 0.17 18.99
N PHE A 98 1.62 -0.32 19.01
CA PHE A 98 1.05 -0.99 17.84
C PHE A 98 0.81 -0.02 16.66
N LEU A 99 0.65 1.28 16.94
CA LEU A 99 0.51 2.30 15.90
C LEU A 99 1.81 2.41 15.09
N LYS A 100 2.94 2.52 15.79
CA LYS A 100 4.27 2.56 15.19
C LYS A 100 4.55 1.27 14.41
N GLU A 101 4.22 0.11 14.98
CA GLU A 101 4.48 -1.19 14.36
C GLU A 101 3.68 -1.38 13.08
N ASN A 102 2.40 -1.01 13.07
CA ASN A 102 1.58 -1.12 11.87
C ASN A 102 2.03 -0.15 10.77
N CYS A 103 2.51 1.03 11.16
CA CYS A 103 3.10 1.97 10.22
C CYS A 103 4.38 1.39 9.60
N ARG A 104 5.24 0.78 10.41
CA ARG A 104 6.47 0.11 9.94
C ARG A 104 6.15 -0.99 8.95
N ILE A 105 5.15 -1.82 9.27
CA ILE A 105 4.72 -2.90 8.38
C ILE A 105 4.23 -2.34 7.04
N ALA A 106 3.41 -1.30 7.06
CA ALA A 106 2.89 -0.69 5.83
C ALA A 106 4.03 -0.14 4.96
N ILE A 107 4.99 0.53 5.56
CA ILE A 107 6.16 1.07 4.83
C ILE A 107 6.98 -0.06 4.24
N GLU A 108 7.20 -1.14 4.99
CA GLU A 108 7.94 -2.30 4.52
C GLU A 108 7.25 -2.97 3.33
N MET A 109 5.93 -3.14 3.40
CA MET A 109 5.16 -3.74 2.30
C MET A 109 5.17 -2.85 1.06
N ALA A 110 4.98 -1.55 1.24
CA ALA A 110 5.05 -0.60 0.13
C ALA A 110 6.44 -0.62 -0.51
N THR A 111 7.49 -0.64 0.30
CA THR A 111 8.88 -0.69 -0.17
C THR A 111 9.14 -1.95 -1.00
N THR A 112 8.63 -3.10 -0.55
CA THR A 112 8.78 -4.36 -1.29
C THR A 112 8.14 -4.25 -2.68
N ILE A 113 6.92 -3.74 -2.76
CA ILE A 113 6.22 -3.58 -4.04
C ILE A 113 6.96 -2.61 -4.96
N LEU A 114 7.42 -1.48 -4.41
CA LEU A 114 8.14 -0.47 -5.19
C LEU A 114 9.47 -0.99 -5.71
N LYS A 115 10.23 -1.72 -4.89
CA LYS A 115 11.50 -2.31 -5.31
C LYS A 115 11.35 -3.29 -6.46
N ILE A 116 10.23 -4.00 -6.51
CA ILE A 116 9.95 -4.93 -7.60
C ILE A 116 9.41 -4.18 -8.82
N GLY A 117 8.43 -3.30 -8.61
CA GLY A 117 7.67 -2.70 -9.71
C GLY A 117 8.33 -1.54 -10.43
N VAL A 118 9.07 -0.69 -9.70
CA VAL A 118 9.68 0.48 -10.32
C VAL A 118 10.71 0.11 -11.39
N PRO A 119 11.65 -0.84 -11.15
CA PRO A 119 12.63 -1.20 -12.18
C PRO A 119 12.03 -1.83 -13.43
N LYS A 120 10.85 -2.42 -13.31
CA LYS A 120 10.18 -3.10 -14.44
C LYS A 120 9.33 -2.15 -15.29
N TRP A 121 9.01 -0.97 -14.75
CA TRP A 121 8.23 0.01 -15.50
C TRP A 121 9.08 0.63 -16.58
N LYS A 122 8.56 0.65 -17.81
CA LYS A 122 9.26 1.22 -18.96
C LYS A 122 8.36 2.25 -19.62
N PRO A 123 8.84 3.48 -19.83
CA PRO A 123 8.07 4.46 -20.59
C PRO A 123 7.89 3.98 -22.02
N SER A 124 6.72 4.20 -22.57
CA SER A 124 6.39 3.85 -23.96
C SER A 124 7.06 4.79 -24.97
#